data_0a12ee980e64db12d838e007f5ce3ff9
#
_entry.id   0a12ee980e64db12d838e007f5ce3ff9
#
_cell.length_a   1.000
_cell.length_b   1.000
_cell.length_c   1.000
_cell.angle_alpha   90.00
_cell.angle_beta   90.00
_cell.angle_gamma   90.00
#
_symmetry.space_group_name_H-M   'P 1'
#
loop_
_entity.id
_entity.type
_entity.pdbx_description
1 polymer ?
#
loop_
_entity_poly.entity_id
_entity_poly.type
_entity_poly.pdbx_seq_one_letter_code
_entity_poly.pdbx_strand_id
1 'polypeptide(L)'
;MLCAQSLYANGFKIQEQSLNATALSSAYIAGARGADASYYNPANMGFENDWGENKSEFELATSLINIPGFNFDVATNNQVLYSKTTLQFNKNPVIDLGPLGKMDIEGLIKLGAGIFESLNDLFKPIILEHSTPDSQIVTGGTGDTALVVPKMFYKSRTMHGITFGGSFVASSGLAMQWAGKGGEFLQDVFIMMVEANPSVSYTINNRLSFGFGYRVMYAMGKFNNVVYVPLDKEGGGISLNQEQIINLAKHPEAVNALIPESIKNQIGPILNKLGTLSSSLIIPGCNTNGVECVNWGVLMGNVDGEKTNLFGTSKVYQKSEGKDLSTGFRLSASLRVFDNGMLSVVYNSPVKFDMAGKVEALTYVGGAMGNVLTTANLNIAVQMPEILALAYAQEVFDKRLRIEGVYERTFWSRGWKFNVTPDFENATYTGLSGLVALKDVFSSETLKQMVGIADFGVVSNMGAGWRDTNTFRLGLTYKSKNMRLMASTAYDAAPSPQDKVGIPDSDGYMVGAGAKFNLRGFDFGLAGSWTFKQSMSSLYHSGGLGGLFIYTASLGYRW
;
A
#
# COMPACT_ATOMS: atom_id res chain seq x y z
N MET A 1 -7.32 21.13 -24.71
CA MET A 1 -7.99 20.56 -23.52
C MET A 1 -6.97 19.71 -22.81
N LEU A 2 -6.30 20.26 -21.79
CA LEU A 2 -5.26 19.59 -21.01
C LEU A 2 -5.96 18.97 -19.81
N CYS A 3 -6.23 17.66 -19.85
CA CYS A 3 -6.61 16.89 -18.66
C CYS A 3 -5.32 16.57 -17.89
N ALA A 4 -5.14 17.25 -16.79
CA ALA A 4 -4.02 17.09 -15.89
C ALA A 4 -4.39 16.11 -14.78
N GLN A 5 -3.54 15.12 -14.49
CA GLN A 5 -3.78 14.07 -13.49
C GLN A 5 -2.50 13.79 -12.71
N SER A 6 -2.58 13.53 -11.41
CA SER A 6 -1.44 13.67 -10.49
C SER A 6 -1.03 12.45 -9.69
N LEU A 7 0.25 12.45 -9.31
CA LEU A 7 0.82 11.69 -8.21
C LEU A 7 2.01 12.44 -7.60
N TYR A 8 2.38 12.09 -6.36
CA TYR A 8 3.40 12.79 -5.58
C TYR A 8 4.80 12.72 -6.20
N ALA A 9 5.57 13.82 -6.11
CA ALA A 9 7.02 13.77 -6.17
C ALA A 9 7.58 13.42 -4.79
N ASN A 10 8.76 12.81 -4.71
CA ASN A 10 9.37 12.36 -3.45
C ASN A 10 8.62 11.24 -2.71
N GLY A 11 7.98 10.34 -3.42
CA GLY A 11 7.18 9.29 -2.81
C GLY A 11 5.95 9.85 -2.09
N PHE A 12 5.73 9.47 -0.83
CA PHE A 12 4.59 9.90 -0.01
C PHE A 12 4.97 10.97 1.04
N LYS A 13 6.15 11.57 0.95
CA LYS A 13 6.61 12.63 1.84
C LYS A 13 5.96 13.97 1.49
N ILE A 14 5.36 14.65 2.47
CA ILE A 14 4.84 16.00 2.34
C ILE A 14 5.88 16.97 2.89
N GLN A 15 6.45 17.81 2.04
CA GLN A 15 7.50 18.77 2.44
C GLN A 15 6.93 20.14 2.79
N GLU A 16 5.82 20.53 2.21
CA GLU A 16 5.15 21.81 2.35
C GLU A 16 4.35 21.86 3.66
N GLN A 17 5.07 21.84 4.80
CA GLN A 17 4.47 21.80 6.13
C GLN A 17 4.04 23.18 6.65
N SER A 18 4.68 24.27 6.23
CA SER A 18 4.29 25.62 6.61
C SER A 18 3.85 26.45 5.42
N LEU A 19 3.26 27.61 5.69
CA LEU A 19 2.93 28.57 4.64
C LEU A 19 4.18 28.99 3.84
N ASN A 20 5.29 29.27 4.55
CA ASN A 20 6.52 29.69 3.89
C ASN A 20 7.04 28.58 2.96
N ALA A 21 7.02 27.34 3.41
CA ALA A 21 7.46 26.22 2.58
C ALA A 21 6.52 25.92 1.41
N THR A 22 5.20 26.08 1.58
CA THR A 22 4.25 26.00 0.47
C THR A 22 4.56 27.05 -0.59
N ALA A 23 4.73 28.31 -0.18
CA ALA A 23 5.04 29.41 -1.11
C ALA A 23 6.40 29.25 -1.78
N LEU A 24 7.35 28.61 -1.12
CA LEU A 24 8.74 28.49 -1.58
C LEU A 24 9.04 27.09 -2.14
N SER A 25 8.04 26.22 -2.36
CA SER A 25 8.23 24.82 -2.80
C SER A 25 9.34 24.14 -1.98
N SER A 26 9.33 24.41 -0.66
CA SER A 26 10.33 23.96 0.32
C SER A 26 11.78 24.46 0.08
N ALA A 27 12.01 25.49 -0.76
CA ALA A 27 13.24 26.25 -0.77
C ALA A 27 13.33 27.15 0.48
N TYR A 28 13.35 26.50 1.66
CA TYR A 28 13.17 27.16 2.95
C TYR A 28 13.94 26.40 4.05
N ILE A 29 15.27 26.47 4.02
CA ILE A 29 16.20 25.82 4.96
C ILE A 29 17.16 26.87 5.56
N ALA A 30 17.94 27.57 4.74
CA ALA A 30 18.86 28.62 5.20
C ALA A 30 18.09 29.91 5.54
N GLY A 31 16.99 30.16 4.84
CA GLY A 31 16.08 31.27 5.10
C GLY A 31 14.97 30.96 6.10
N ALA A 32 14.87 29.75 6.64
CA ALA A 32 13.87 29.40 7.62
C ALA A 32 14.04 30.23 8.89
N ARG A 33 13.04 31.04 9.22
CA ARG A 33 13.06 31.93 10.38
C ARG A 33 11.63 32.11 10.89
N GLY A 34 11.46 32.07 12.17
CA GLY A 34 10.15 32.09 12.78
C GLY A 34 9.81 30.76 13.46
N ALA A 35 8.55 30.55 13.81
CA ALA A 35 8.11 29.37 14.53
C ALA A 35 8.35 28.07 13.74
N ASP A 36 8.19 28.10 12.42
CA ASP A 36 8.35 26.95 11.53
C ASP A 36 9.81 26.52 11.31
N ALA A 37 10.78 27.35 11.71
CA ALA A 37 12.19 26.94 11.77
C ALA A 37 12.40 25.74 12.70
N SER A 38 11.54 25.57 13.73
CA SER A 38 11.55 24.40 14.61
C SER A 38 11.44 23.07 13.87
N TYR A 39 10.81 23.07 12.70
CA TYR A 39 10.69 21.90 11.82
C TYR A 39 11.76 21.88 10.73
N TYR A 40 11.94 22.98 9.97
CA TYR A 40 12.81 22.97 8.79
C TYR A 40 14.29 23.03 9.10
N ASN A 41 14.66 23.88 10.06
CA ASN A 41 16.05 24.08 10.48
C ASN A 41 16.12 24.61 11.92
N PRO A 42 16.13 23.75 12.92
CA PRO A 42 16.19 24.17 14.32
C PRO A 42 17.35 25.13 14.64
N ALA A 43 18.51 25.02 13.98
CA ALA A 43 19.61 25.94 14.17
C ALA A 43 19.22 27.40 13.91
N ASN A 44 18.28 27.62 12.97
CA ASN A 44 17.88 28.97 12.61
C ASN A 44 16.90 29.64 13.60
N MET A 45 16.34 28.89 14.55
CA MET A 45 15.50 29.49 15.60
C MET A 45 16.22 30.54 16.42
N GLY A 46 17.52 30.40 16.58
CA GLY A 46 18.35 31.32 17.38
C GLY A 46 18.63 32.67 16.72
N PHE A 47 18.31 32.83 15.43
CA PHE A 47 18.47 34.12 14.75
C PHE A 47 17.15 34.92 14.80
N GLU A 48 17.27 36.22 14.56
CA GLU A 48 16.10 37.08 14.39
C GLU A 48 15.19 36.57 13.29
N ASN A 49 13.90 36.73 13.51
CA ASN A 49 12.89 36.37 12.52
C ASN A 49 12.91 37.30 11.28
N ASP A 50 12.04 37.04 10.32
CA ASP A 50 11.95 37.84 9.11
C ASP A 50 11.50 39.29 9.34
N TRP A 51 11.03 39.60 10.52
CA TRP A 51 10.65 40.96 10.96
C TRP A 51 11.76 41.66 11.72
N GLY A 52 12.92 41.01 11.92
CA GLY A 52 14.05 41.56 12.68
C GLY A 52 13.83 41.52 14.20
N GLU A 53 13.03 40.61 14.70
CA GLU A 53 12.64 40.54 16.11
C GLU A 53 13.12 39.23 16.75
N ASN A 54 13.51 39.31 18.02
CA ASN A 54 13.78 38.16 18.89
C ASN A 54 12.61 38.00 19.87
N LYS A 55 11.55 37.38 19.42
CA LYS A 55 10.31 37.13 20.16
C LYS A 55 9.95 35.64 20.18
N SER A 56 9.12 35.29 21.15
CA SER A 56 8.42 34.00 21.09
C SER A 56 7.36 34.05 20.00
N GLU A 57 7.20 32.97 19.29
CA GLU A 57 6.29 32.87 18.14
C GLU A 57 5.52 31.56 18.16
N PHE A 58 4.24 31.65 17.82
CA PHE A 58 3.38 30.51 17.58
C PHE A 58 2.69 30.68 16.23
N GLU A 59 2.63 29.61 15.43
CA GLU A 59 1.96 29.62 14.14
C GLU A 59 1.08 28.37 13.98
N LEU A 60 -0.17 28.59 13.62
CA LEU A 60 -1.09 27.57 13.10
C LEU A 60 -1.13 27.68 11.60
N ALA A 61 -0.97 26.56 10.91
CA ALA A 61 -1.15 26.48 9.47
C ALA A 61 -2.12 25.34 9.14
N THR A 62 -2.90 25.53 8.11
CA THR A 62 -3.79 24.50 7.57
C THR A 62 -3.58 24.41 6.08
N SER A 63 -3.29 23.21 5.58
CA SER A 63 -3.19 22.96 4.15
C SER A 63 -4.37 22.16 3.63
N LEU A 64 -4.90 22.60 2.50
CA LEU A 64 -5.75 21.80 1.63
C LEU A 64 -4.86 21.21 0.54
N ILE A 65 -4.74 19.90 0.53
CA ILE A 65 -3.96 19.15 -0.45
C ILE A 65 -4.96 18.49 -1.39
N ASN A 66 -4.95 18.90 -2.65
CA ASN A 66 -5.79 18.32 -3.68
C ASN A 66 -4.95 17.43 -4.59
N ILE A 67 -5.28 16.14 -4.59
CA ILE A 67 -4.67 15.09 -5.39
C ILE A 67 -5.69 14.70 -6.45
N PRO A 68 -5.54 15.15 -7.70
CA PRO A 68 -6.45 14.72 -8.76
C PRO A 68 -6.27 13.22 -9.05
N GLY A 69 -7.36 12.58 -9.46
CA GLY A 69 -7.34 11.21 -9.93
C GLY A 69 -6.59 11.03 -11.24
N PHE A 70 -6.22 9.82 -11.56
CA PHE A 70 -5.58 9.45 -12.82
C PHE A 70 -6.09 8.10 -13.32
N ASN A 71 -5.99 7.89 -14.63
CA ASN A 71 -6.27 6.61 -15.26
C ASN A 71 -4.96 5.88 -15.56
N PHE A 72 -5.00 4.57 -15.54
CA PHE A 72 -3.86 3.73 -15.88
C PHE A 72 -4.35 2.50 -16.63
N ASP A 73 -3.47 1.96 -17.46
CA ASP A 73 -3.68 0.72 -18.17
C ASP A 73 -2.65 -0.30 -17.68
N VAL A 74 -3.13 -1.47 -17.27
CA VAL A 74 -2.30 -2.57 -16.81
C VAL A 74 -2.43 -3.72 -17.80
N ALA A 75 -1.28 -4.19 -18.30
CA ALA A 75 -1.24 -5.41 -19.10
C ALA A 75 -1.48 -6.62 -18.22
N THR A 76 -2.45 -7.46 -18.61
CA THR A 76 -2.94 -8.58 -17.82
C THR A 76 -2.10 -9.86 -17.92
N ASN A 77 -1.03 -9.83 -18.68
CA ASN A 77 -0.07 -10.94 -18.73
C ASN A 77 0.68 -11.18 -17.41
N ASN A 78 0.43 -10.35 -16.40
CA ASN A 78 0.87 -10.61 -15.04
C ASN A 78 -0.08 -11.65 -14.43
N GLN A 79 0.39 -12.86 -14.22
CA GLN A 79 -0.33 -14.02 -13.65
C GLN A 79 -1.09 -13.74 -12.33
N VAL A 80 -0.83 -12.59 -11.72
CA VAL A 80 -1.45 -12.12 -10.47
C VAL A 80 -2.94 -11.75 -10.64
N LEU A 81 -3.39 -11.45 -11.86
CA LEU A 81 -4.73 -10.91 -12.09
C LEU A 81 -5.72 -11.93 -12.69
N TYR A 82 -5.26 -13.08 -13.18
CA TYR A 82 -6.11 -14.04 -13.90
C TYR A 82 -5.79 -15.49 -13.61
N SER A 83 -6.83 -16.29 -13.60
CA SER A 83 -6.68 -17.70 -13.34
C SER A 83 -7.82 -18.53 -13.95
N LYS A 84 -7.46 -19.70 -14.44
CA LYS A 84 -8.37 -20.77 -14.82
C LYS A 84 -8.46 -21.77 -13.69
N THR A 85 -9.66 -22.19 -13.36
CA THR A 85 -9.86 -23.34 -12.49
C THR A 85 -10.13 -24.56 -13.34
N THR A 86 -9.31 -25.59 -13.20
CA THR A 86 -9.49 -26.86 -13.89
C THR A 86 -9.68 -27.95 -12.85
N LEU A 87 -10.83 -28.61 -12.87
CA LEU A 87 -11.06 -29.82 -12.07
C LEU A 87 -10.71 -31.03 -12.93
N GLN A 88 -9.70 -31.78 -12.52
CA GLN A 88 -9.38 -33.06 -13.15
C GLN A 88 -9.78 -34.20 -12.23
N PHE A 89 -10.52 -35.12 -12.76
CA PHE A 89 -10.89 -36.36 -12.09
C PHE A 89 -9.93 -37.47 -12.49
N ASN A 90 -9.82 -38.49 -11.65
CA ASN A 90 -9.09 -39.70 -12.00
C ASN A 90 -9.64 -40.29 -13.31
N LYS A 91 -8.79 -40.54 -14.27
CA LYS A 91 -9.19 -41.07 -15.59
C LYS A 91 -9.77 -42.48 -15.51
N ASN A 92 -9.38 -43.26 -14.50
CA ASN A 92 -9.80 -44.63 -14.31
C ASN A 92 -10.10 -44.95 -12.85
N PRO A 93 -11.15 -44.35 -12.23
CA PRO A 93 -11.52 -44.72 -10.86
C PRO A 93 -12.00 -46.17 -10.86
N VAL A 94 -11.50 -46.94 -9.92
CA VAL A 94 -11.96 -48.31 -9.69
C VAL A 94 -13.20 -48.27 -8.80
N ILE A 95 -14.31 -48.72 -9.34
CA ILE A 95 -15.61 -48.75 -8.66
C ILE A 95 -15.88 -50.17 -8.18
N ASP A 96 -16.21 -50.30 -6.89
CA ASP A 96 -16.57 -51.57 -6.28
C ASP A 96 -18.09 -51.81 -6.48
N LEU A 97 -18.43 -52.74 -7.35
CA LEU A 97 -19.79 -53.11 -7.68
C LEU A 97 -20.35 -54.22 -6.76
N GLY A 98 -19.73 -54.43 -5.63
CA GLY A 98 -20.14 -55.45 -4.66
C GLY A 98 -20.01 -56.88 -5.21
N PRO A 99 -21.12 -57.62 -5.40
CA PRO A 99 -21.07 -59.02 -5.89
C PRO A 99 -20.50 -59.17 -7.30
N LEU A 100 -20.48 -58.07 -8.09
CA LEU A 100 -19.93 -58.05 -9.44
C LEU A 100 -18.43 -57.74 -9.48
N GLY A 101 -17.81 -57.52 -8.32
CA GLY A 101 -16.39 -57.24 -8.23
C GLY A 101 -16.01 -55.77 -8.44
N LYS A 102 -14.72 -55.51 -8.49
CA LYS A 102 -14.16 -54.16 -8.74
C LYS A 102 -13.93 -53.99 -10.25
N MET A 103 -14.39 -52.86 -10.77
CA MET A 103 -14.29 -52.57 -12.20
C MET A 103 -13.91 -51.13 -12.43
N ASP A 104 -13.03 -50.88 -13.41
CA ASP A 104 -12.69 -49.51 -13.84
C ASP A 104 -13.75 -48.99 -14.83
N ILE A 105 -13.67 -47.70 -15.18
CA ILE A 105 -14.64 -47.10 -16.12
C ILE A 105 -14.57 -47.73 -17.48
N GLU A 106 -13.40 -48.11 -17.97
CA GLU A 106 -13.26 -48.85 -19.24
C GLU A 106 -14.02 -50.20 -19.22
N GLY A 107 -13.95 -50.90 -18.10
CA GLY A 107 -14.69 -52.13 -17.89
C GLY A 107 -16.20 -51.92 -17.88
N LEU A 108 -16.64 -50.82 -17.27
CA LEU A 108 -18.06 -50.43 -17.23
C LEU A 108 -18.61 -50.01 -18.60
N ILE A 109 -17.82 -49.28 -19.37
CA ILE A 109 -18.18 -48.91 -20.78
C ILE A 109 -18.30 -50.17 -21.64
N LYS A 110 -17.42 -51.15 -21.48
CA LYS A 110 -17.44 -52.42 -22.20
C LYS A 110 -18.64 -53.30 -21.86
N LEU A 111 -19.26 -53.10 -20.67
CA LEU A 111 -20.50 -53.77 -20.29
C LEU A 111 -21.76 -53.25 -20.98
N GLY A 112 -21.66 -52.26 -21.87
CA GLY A 112 -22.68 -51.84 -22.81
C GLY A 112 -23.89 -51.11 -22.21
N ALA A 113 -23.77 -50.54 -21.05
CA ALA A 113 -24.82 -49.72 -20.48
C ALA A 113 -24.65 -48.27 -20.95
N GLY A 114 -25.58 -47.76 -21.77
CA GLY A 114 -25.56 -46.38 -22.29
C GLY A 114 -25.58 -45.25 -21.25
N ILE A 115 -25.59 -45.59 -19.97
CA ILE A 115 -25.40 -44.71 -18.82
C ILE A 115 -23.92 -44.26 -18.70
N PHE A 116 -22.98 -45.02 -19.26
CA PHE A 116 -21.56 -44.83 -19.08
C PHE A 116 -20.92 -43.86 -20.08
N GLU A 117 -21.56 -43.56 -21.20
CA GLU A 117 -21.13 -42.45 -22.05
C GLU A 117 -21.22 -41.11 -21.30
N SER A 118 -22.23 -40.94 -20.46
CA SER A 118 -22.39 -39.77 -19.60
C SER A 118 -21.32 -39.69 -18.50
N LEU A 119 -20.78 -40.83 -18.04
CA LEU A 119 -19.68 -40.85 -17.08
C LEU A 119 -18.35 -40.43 -17.70
N ASN A 120 -18.13 -40.79 -18.97
CA ASN A 120 -16.93 -40.36 -19.68
C ASN A 120 -16.88 -38.83 -19.83
N ASP A 121 -18.04 -38.18 -19.99
CA ASP A 121 -18.14 -36.73 -19.98
C ASP A 121 -17.89 -36.13 -18.59
N LEU A 122 -18.23 -36.83 -17.53
CA LEU A 122 -17.98 -36.41 -16.14
C LEU A 122 -16.48 -36.36 -15.81
N PHE A 123 -15.66 -37.23 -16.42
CA PHE A 123 -14.23 -37.30 -16.19
C PHE A 123 -13.43 -36.41 -17.15
N LYS A 124 -14.08 -35.70 -18.04
CA LYS A 124 -13.42 -34.63 -18.80
C LYS A 124 -13.03 -33.50 -17.87
N PRO A 125 -11.86 -32.90 -18.09
CA PRO A 125 -11.47 -31.73 -17.32
C PRO A 125 -12.55 -30.65 -17.43
N ILE A 126 -13.08 -30.19 -16.29
CA ILE A 126 -13.99 -29.06 -16.25
C ILE A 126 -13.15 -27.80 -16.07
N ILE A 127 -13.15 -26.98 -17.12
CA ILE A 127 -12.45 -25.69 -17.07
C ILE A 127 -13.46 -24.63 -16.64
N LEU A 128 -13.27 -24.08 -15.47
CA LEU A 128 -14.03 -22.94 -14.98
C LEU A 128 -13.22 -21.68 -15.28
N GLU A 129 -13.62 -20.95 -16.31
CA GLU A 129 -13.00 -19.67 -16.61
C GLU A 129 -13.63 -18.58 -15.74
N HIS A 130 -12.85 -18.05 -14.79
CA HIS A 130 -13.24 -16.92 -13.95
C HIS A 130 -12.61 -15.60 -14.39
N SER A 131 -12.04 -15.53 -15.58
CA SER A 131 -11.20 -14.42 -15.99
C SER A 131 -11.50 -13.92 -17.39
N THR A 132 -11.13 -12.67 -17.60
CA THR A 132 -10.88 -12.11 -18.92
C THR A 132 -9.71 -12.84 -19.59
N PRO A 133 -9.71 -12.99 -20.92
CA PRO A 133 -8.67 -13.69 -21.66
C PRO A 133 -7.27 -13.13 -21.35
N ASP A 134 -6.27 -14.02 -21.35
CA ASP A 134 -4.85 -13.65 -21.30
C ASP A 134 -4.56 -12.58 -22.35
N SER A 135 -3.78 -11.58 -22.00
CA SER A 135 -3.31 -10.49 -22.87
C SER A 135 -4.23 -9.28 -23.09
N GLN A 136 -5.22 -9.03 -22.26
CA GLN A 136 -5.95 -7.75 -22.34
C GLN A 136 -5.29 -6.65 -21.50
N ILE A 137 -5.27 -5.44 -22.04
CA ILE A 137 -5.02 -4.24 -21.26
C ILE A 137 -6.31 -3.91 -20.51
N VAL A 138 -6.24 -3.86 -19.19
CA VAL A 138 -7.37 -3.45 -18.34
C VAL A 138 -7.13 -2.05 -17.80
N THR A 139 -8.13 -1.21 -17.93
CA THR A 139 -8.08 0.17 -17.45
C THR A 139 -8.56 0.24 -16.02
N GLY A 140 -7.85 1.01 -15.23
CA GLY A 140 -8.24 1.41 -13.90
C GLY A 140 -8.02 2.90 -13.69
N GLY A 141 -8.39 3.41 -12.54
CA GLY A 141 -8.19 4.81 -12.20
C GLY A 141 -8.30 5.06 -10.70
N THR A 142 -7.85 6.23 -10.28
CA THR A 142 -8.08 6.75 -8.94
C THR A 142 -9.02 7.94 -9.01
N GLY A 143 -9.83 8.15 -7.97
CA GLY A 143 -10.62 9.37 -7.83
C GLY A 143 -9.80 10.54 -7.29
N ASP A 144 -10.34 11.76 -7.45
CA ASP A 144 -9.78 12.94 -6.81
C ASP A 144 -9.85 12.81 -5.28
N THR A 145 -8.79 13.19 -4.60
CA THR A 145 -8.72 13.16 -3.14
C THR A 145 -8.34 14.53 -2.60
N ALA A 146 -9.08 15.03 -1.62
CA ALA A 146 -8.78 16.27 -0.92
C ALA A 146 -8.51 15.98 0.55
N LEU A 147 -7.37 16.45 1.06
CA LEU A 147 -6.95 16.28 2.45
C LEU A 147 -6.79 17.64 3.12
N VAL A 148 -7.35 17.79 4.30
CA VAL A 148 -7.15 18.97 5.16
C VAL A 148 -6.17 18.59 6.27
N VAL A 149 -5.04 19.28 6.32
CA VAL A 149 -3.93 18.95 7.22
C VAL A 149 -3.60 20.14 8.12
N PRO A 150 -3.98 20.11 9.40
CA PRO A 150 -3.59 21.14 10.38
C PRO A 150 -2.14 20.90 10.84
N LYS A 151 -1.44 21.99 11.17
CA LYS A 151 -0.04 21.99 11.59
C LYS A 151 0.19 23.10 12.60
N MET A 152 1.14 22.88 13.50
CA MET A 152 1.47 23.83 14.56
C MET A 152 2.99 23.98 14.69
N PHE A 153 3.43 25.20 14.93
CA PHE A 153 4.84 25.54 15.14
C PHE A 153 4.98 26.51 16.30
N TYR A 154 6.06 26.35 17.05
CA TYR A 154 6.41 27.20 18.15
C TYR A 154 7.92 27.43 18.20
N LYS A 155 8.34 28.63 18.55
CA LYS A 155 9.69 28.94 19.06
C LYS A 155 9.62 29.92 20.21
N SER A 156 10.52 29.77 21.17
CA SER A 156 10.73 30.77 22.23
C SER A 156 11.58 31.95 21.71
N ARG A 157 11.61 33.03 22.45
CA ARG A 157 12.69 34.02 22.31
C ARG A 157 14.03 33.36 22.65
N THR A 158 15.10 33.84 22.03
CA THR A 158 16.45 33.41 22.34
C THR A 158 16.93 34.02 23.64
N MET A 159 17.40 33.19 24.56
CA MET A 159 17.92 33.59 25.86
C MET A 159 19.31 32.98 26.03
N HIS A 160 20.35 33.82 26.21
CA HIS A 160 21.76 33.40 26.35
C HIS A 160 22.20 32.46 25.19
N GLY A 161 21.74 32.73 23.99
CA GLY A 161 22.02 31.90 22.79
C GLY A 161 21.16 30.64 22.66
N ILE A 162 20.35 30.29 23.65
CA ILE A 162 19.49 29.10 23.62
C ILE A 162 18.08 29.50 23.18
N THR A 163 17.51 28.70 22.26
CA THR A 163 16.11 28.82 21.82
C THR A 163 15.46 27.46 21.84
N PHE A 164 14.28 27.37 22.39
CA PHE A 164 13.43 26.16 22.36
C PHE A 164 12.37 26.30 21.29
N GLY A 165 12.04 25.19 20.67
CA GLY A 165 10.99 25.13 19.67
C GLY A 165 10.23 23.81 19.67
N GLY A 166 9.20 23.76 18.87
CA GLY A 166 8.43 22.55 18.67
C GLY A 166 7.54 22.66 17.42
N SER A 167 7.31 21.55 16.80
CA SER A 167 6.37 21.44 15.68
C SER A 167 5.51 20.19 15.82
N PHE A 168 4.29 20.28 15.29
CA PHE A 168 3.40 19.15 15.12
C PHE A 168 2.84 19.20 13.70
N VAL A 169 3.15 18.17 12.89
CA VAL A 169 2.88 18.15 11.45
C VAL A 169 2.50 16.76 10.98
N ALA A 170 1.83 16.66 9.84
CA ALA A 170 1.70 15.41 9.10
C ALA A 170 2.86 15.31 8.10
N SER A 171 3.94 14.64 8.49
CA SER A 171 5.18 14.57 7.71
C SER A 171 5.04 13.72 6.45
N SER A 172 4.06 12.81 6.41
CA SER A 172 3.78 11.95 5.28
C SER A 172 2.30 11.60 5.23
N GLY A 173 1.79 11.42 4.03
CA GLY A 173 0.41 11.01 3.82
C GLY A 173 0.19 10.51 2.40
N LEU A 174 -0.56 9.44 2.28
CA LEU A 174 -1.03 8.89 1.02
C LEU A 174 -2.44 8.37 1.24
N ALA A 175 -3.38 8.79 0.42
CA ALA A 175 -4.73 8.26 0.39
C ALA A 175 -5.11 8.06 -1.08
N MET A 176 -5.29 6.81 -1.49
CA MET A 176 -5.61 6.45 -2.87
C MET A 176 -6.67 5.37 -2.87
N GLN A 177 -7.74 5.61 -3.61
CA GLN A 177 -8.77 4.63 -3.91
C GLN A 177 -8.68 4.27 -5.38
N TRP A 178 -8.37 3.03 -5.64
CA TRP A 178 -8.20 2.49 -6.98
C TRP A 178 -9.48 1.83 -7.44
N ALA A 179 -9.94 2.18 -8.62
CA ALA A 179 -11.17 1.65 -9.21
C ALA A 179 -10.89 0.98 -10.56
N GLY A 180 -11.88 0.24 -11.07
CA GLY A 180 -11.79 -0.51 -12.31
C GLY A 180 -11.10 -1.86 -12.13
N LYS A 181 -11.12 -2.68 -13.18
CA LYS A 181 -10.53 -4.04 -13.13
C LYS A 181 -9.02 -4.02 -12.87
N GLY A 182 -8.30 -3.04 -13.40
CA GLY A 182 -6.87 -2.88 -13.15
C GLY A 182 -6.54 -2.38 -11.75
N GLY A 183 -7.51 -1.82 -11.03
CA GLY A 183 -7.35 -1.29 -9.67
C GLY A 183 -7.61 -2.30 -8.56
N GLU A 184 -8.13 -3.48 -8.87
CA GLU A 184 -8.54 -4.46 -7.86
C GLU A 184 -7.40 -4.85 -6.90
N PHE A 185 -6.16 -4.94 -7.37
CA PHE A 185 -5.00 -5.34 -6.58
C PHE A 185 -4.48 -4.25 -5.63
N LEU A 186 -4.97 -3.01 -5.75
CA LEU A 186 -4.61 -1.85 -4.92
C LEU A 186 -5.84 -1.03 -4.52
N GLN A 187 -6.95 -1.65 -4.14
CA GLN A 187 -8.26 -0.98 -3.98
C GLN A 187 -8.24 0.26 -3.10
N ASP A 188 -7.56 0.19 -1.97
CA ASP A 188 -7.52 1.29 -1.01
C ASP A 188 -6.18 1.27 -0.27
N VAL A 189 -5.40 2.31 -0.47
CA VAL A 189 -4.12 2.52 0.21
C VAL A 189 -4.21 3.80 1.02
N PHE A 190 -4.03 3.68 2.32
CA PHE A 190 -3.96 4.81 3.21
C PHE A 190 -2.71 4.69 4.08
N ILE A 191 -1.87 5.72 4.07
CA ILE A 191 -0.71 5.86 4.95
C ILE A 191 -0.75 7.27 5.52
N MET A 192 -0.62 7.41 6.81
CA MET A 192 -0.49 8.70 7.48
C MET A 192 0.59 8.62 8.54
N MET A 193 1.47 9.62 8.55
CA MET A 193 2.50 9.78 9.57
C MET A 193 2.44 11.18 10.13
N VAL A 194 2.21 11.29 11.41
CA VAL A 194 2.27 12.55 12.15
C VAL A 194 3.56 12.62 12.96
N GLU A 195 4.16 13.80 13.03
CA GLU A 195 5.44 14.05 13.70
C GLU A 195 5.28 15.18 14.72
N ALA A 196 5.63 14.89 15.96
CA ALA A 196 5.92 15.89 16.98
C ALA A 196 7.44 16.04 17.09
N ASN A 197 7.95 17.25 16.99
CA ASN A 197 9.38 17.53 16.97
C ASN A 197 9.75 18.65 17.96
N PRO A 198 9.85 18.36 19.28
CA PRO A 198 10.52 19.27 20.21
C PRO A 198 11.96 19.51 19.77
N SER A 199 12.40 20.75 19.82
CA SER A 199 13.69 21.17 19.30
C SER A 199 14.37 22.22 20.17
N VAL A 200 15.68 22.28 20.06
CA VAL A 200 16.53 23.26 20.75
C VAL A 200 17.63 23.74 19.81
N SER A 201 18.00 25.00 19.92
CA SER A 201 19.17 25.53 19.23
C SER A 201 20.08 26.28 20.19
N TYR A 202 21.37 26.32 19.80
CA TYR A 202 22.39 27.12 20.47
C TYR A 202 23.15 27.97 19.47
N THR A 203 23.07 29.27 19.63
CA THR A 203 23.67 30.27 18.71
C THR A 203 24.84 30.97 19.36
N ILE A 204 25.98 30.95 18.68
CA ILE A 204 27.25 31.53 19.12
C ILE A 204 27.50 32.82 18.34
N ASN A 205 27.67 33.93 19.08
CA ASN A 205 28.02 35.24 18.51
C ASN A 205 27.15 35.69 17.33
N ASN A 206 25.88 35.27 17.30
CA ASN A 206 24.93 35.55 16.23
C ASN A 206 25.44 35.17 14.80
N ARG A 207 26.41 34.26 14.72
CA ARG A 207 27.03 33.82 13.46
C ARG A 207 26.92 32.33 13.21
N LEU A 208 27.15 31.50 14.21
CA LEU A 208 27.12 30.05 14.13
C LEU A 208 26.04 29.53 15.05
N SER A 209 25.20 28.67 14.55
CA SER A 209 24.14 28.04 15.33
C SER A 209 24.06 26.56 15.04
N PHE A 210 23.82 25.80 16.10
CA PHE A 210 23.54 24.37 16.03
C PHE A 210 22.11 24.11 16.52
N GLY A 211 21.42 23.14 15.91
CA GLY A 211 20.07 22.78 16.26
C GLY A 211 19.90 21.28 16.37
N PHE A 212 19.10 20.87 17.32
CA PHE A 212 18.68 19.49 17.54
C PHE A 212 17.16 19.44 17.65
N GLY A 213 16.55 18.48 16.96
CA GLY A 213 15.13 18.14 17.07
C GLY A 213 14.97 16.65 17.37
N TYR A 214 14.14 16.33 18.34
CA TYR A 214 13.77 14.97 18.65
C TYR A 214 12.44 14.66 17.96
N ARG A 215 12.44 13.73 17.01
CA ARG A 215 11.29 13.40 16.18
C ARG A 215 10.54 12.24 16.81
N VAL A 216 9.32 12.47 17.28
CA VAL A 216 8.39 11.43 17.72
C VAL A 216 7.35 11.29 16.62
N MET A 217 7.29 10.12 16.01
CA MET A 217 6.45 9.88 14.84
C MET A 217 5.47 8.75 15.09
N TYR A 218 4.20 9.01 14.86
CA TYR A 218 3.15 8.02 14.85
C TYR A 218 2.76 7.72 13.41
N ALA A 219 2.83 6.45 13.04
CA ALA A 219 2.43 5.95 11.74
C ALA A 219 1.18 5.07 11.83
N MET A 220 0.28 5.23 10.89
CA MET A 220 -0.82 4.31 10.64
C MET A 220 -0.94 4.04 9.16
N GLY A 221 -1.19 2.78 8.83
CA GLY A 221 -1.37 2.33 7.46
C GLY A 221 -2.57 1.41 7.34
N LYS A 222 -3.27 1.52 6.22
CA LYS A 222 -4.37 0.64 5.84
C LYS A 222 -4.20 0.29 4.37
N PHE A 223 -4.38 -0.98 4.07
CA PHE A 223 -4.27 -1.48 2.72
C PHE A 223 -5.38 -2.51 2.47
N ASN A 224 -6.22 -2.23 1.50
CA ASN A 224 -7.25 -3.15 1.03
C ASN A 224 -6.95 -3.50 -0.43
N ASN A 225 -7.00 -4.78 -0.74
CA ASN A 225 -6.75 -5.24 -2.11
C ASN A 225 -7.49 -6.53 -2.42
N VAL A 226 -7.53 -6.87 -3.69
CA VAL A 226 -7.94 -8.18 -4.17
C VAL A 226 -6.72 -8.89 -4.73
N VAL A 227 -6.50 -10.11 -4.29
CA VAL A 227 -5.44 -10.98 -4.80
C VAL A 227 -6.08 -12.20 -5.42
N TYR A 228 -5.62 -12.58 -6.61
CA TYR A 228 -5.95 -13.84 -7.23
C TYR A 228 -4.79 -14.80 -6.99
N VAL A 229 -5.04 -15.86 -6.24
CA VAL A 229 -3.99 -16.79 -5.85
C VAL A 229 -4.17 -18.08 -6.61
N PRO A 230 -3.21 -18.44 -7.46
CA PRO A 230 -3.17 -19.75 -8.06
C PRO A 230 -2.95 -20.79 -6.97
N LEU A 231 -3.77 -21.83 -6.99
CA LEU A 231 -3.70 -22.91 -6.00
C LEU A 231 -2.51 -23.85 -6.25
N ASP A 232 -1.78 -23.66 -7.37
CA ASP A 232 -0.52 -24.36 -7.66
C ASP A 232 0.40 -23.51 -8.57
N LYS A 233 1.71 -23.60 -8.36
CA LYS A 233 2.72 -22.85 -9.09
C LYS A 233 3.08 -23.42 -10.47
N GLU A 234 2.81 -24.69 -10.73
CA GLU A 234 3.27 -25.40 -11.96
C GLU A 234 2.18 -25.67 -13.00
N GLY A 235 0.99 -25.18 -12.80
CA GLY A 235 -0.14 -25.41 -13.72
C GLY A 235 -1.48 -25.21 -13.07
N GLY A 236 -1.45 -24.68 -11.87
CA GLY A 236 -2.62 -24.36 -11.06
C GLY A 236 -3.26 -25.59 -10.43
N GLY A 237 -3.02 -25.86 -9.15
CA GLY A 237 -3.80 -26.90 -8.51
C GLY A 237 -3.31 -27.30 -7.12
N ILE A 238 -4.24 -27.77 -6.30
CA ILE A 238 -3.90 -28.44 -5.05
C ILE A 238 -3.60 -29.89 -5.37
N SER A 239 -2.37 -30.31 -5.20
CA SER A 239 -2.01 -31.72 -5.18
C SER A 239 -2.40 -32.35 -3.87
N LEU A 240 -3.40 -33.20 -3.88
CA LEU A 240 -3.76 -33.98 -2.71
C LEU A 240 -2.97 -35.29 -2.69
N ASN A 241 -2.31 -35.56 -1.58
CA ASN A 241 -1.69 -36.86 -1.34
C ASN A 241 -2.74 -37.89 -0.88
N GLN A 242 -2.34 -39.17 -0.84
CA GLN A 242 -3.25 -40.26 -0.47
C GLN A 242 -3.89 -40.08 0.90
N GLU A 243 -3.17 -39.56 1.89
CA GLU A 243 -3.69 -39.33 3.23
C GLU A 243 -4.75 -38.20 3.24
N GLN A 244 -4.53 -37.14 2.49
CA GLN A 244 -5.48 -36.05 2.33
C GLN A 244 -6.76 -36.52 1.63
N ILE A 245 -6.65 -37.38 0.62
CA ILE A 245 -7.80 -37.99 -0.07
C ILE A 245 -8.59 -38.88 0.87
N ILE A 246 -7.92 -39.69 1.69
CA ILE A 246 -8.55 -40.54 2.71
C ILE A 246 -9.28 -39.66 3.75
N ASN A 247 -8.68 -38.58 4.17
CA ASN A 247 -9.29 -37.65 5.11
C ASN A 247 -10.50 -36.93 4.50
N LEU A 248 -10.43 -36.53 3.24
CA LEU A 248 -11.59 -36.02 2.50
C LEU A 248 -12.73 -37.05 2.42
N ALA A 249 -12.41 -38.32 2.20
CA ALA A 249 -13.41 -39.38 2.17
C ALA A 249 -14.09 -39.62 3.52
N LYS A 250 -13.43 -39.30 4.61
CA LYS A 250 -14.01 -39.37 5.98
C LYS A 250 -14.93 -38.19 6.32
N HIS A 251 -14.82 -37.09 5.57
CA HIS A 251 -15.61 -35.87 5.75
C HIS A 251 -16.38 -35.49 4.46
N PRO A 252 -17.32 -36.34 4.05
CA PRO A 252 -18.04 -36.15 2.78
C PRO A 252 -18.86 -34.86 2.73
N GLU A 253 -19.33 -34.39 3.89
CA GLU A 253 -20.01 -33.11 4.05
C GLU A 253 -19.11 -31.93 3.65
N ALA A 254 -17.84 -31.97 4.04
CA ALA A 254 -16.86 -30.95 3.67
C ALA A 254 -16.59 -30.96 2.17
N VAL A 255 -16.50 -32.14 1.57
CA VAL A 255 -16.23 -32.28 0.14
C VAL A 255 -17.44 -31.88 -0.70
N ASN A 256 -18.65 -32.29 -0.29
CA ASN A 256 -19.86 -31.84 -0.98
C ASN A 256 -20.04 -30.32 -0.93
N ALA A 257 -19.55 -29.68 0.11
CA ALA A 257 -19.55 -28.23 0.21
C ALA A 257 -18.56 -27.55 -0.75
N LEU A 258 -17.44 -28.20 -1.07
CA LEU A 258 -16.42 -27.72 -2.01
C LEU A 258 -16.86 -27.74 -3.48
N ILE A 259 -17.88 -28.53 -3.81
CA ILE A 259 -18.27 -28.74 -5.21
C ILE A 259 -19.24 -27.67 -5.64
N PRO A 260 -18.99 -26.99 -6.77
CA PRO A 260 -19.92 -26.05 -7.35
C PRO A 260 -21.29 -26.64 -7.61
N GLU A 261 -22.36 -25.89 -7.35
CA GLU A 261 -23.75 -26.29 -7.58
C GLU A 261 -24.00 -26.79 -9.03
N SER A 262 -23.31 -26.20 -10.00
CA SER A 262 -23.37 -26.62 -11.39
C SER A 262 -22.90 -28.05 -11.61
N ILE A 263 -21.89 -28.48 -10.85
CA ILE A 263 -21.38 -29.86 -10.89
C ILE A 263 -22.32 -30.79 -10.14
N LYS A 264 -22.83 -30.38 -8.97
CA LYS A 264 -23.81 -31.15 -8.21
C LYS A 264 -25.06 -31.46 -9.06
N ASN A 265 -25.55 -30.46 -9.79
CA ASN A 265 -26.73 -30.60 -10.66
C ASN A 265 -26.47 -31.52 -11.85
N GLN A 266 -25.25 -31.63 -12.35
CA GLN A 266 -24.87 -32.57 -13.41
C GLN A 266 -24.67 -33.99 -12.88
N ILE A 267 -24.07 -34.12 -11.70
CA ILE A 267 -23.73 -35.39 -11.07
C ILE A 267 -24.96 -36.02 -10.39
N GLY A 268 -25.80 -35.22 -9.76
CA GLY A 268 -26.95 -35.70 -8.97
C GLY A 268 -27.87 -36.67 -9.71
N PRO A 269 -28.32 -36.39 -10.94
CA PRO A 269 -29.13 -37.33 -11.73
C PRO A 269 -28.41 -38.62 -12.09
N ILE A 270 -27.08 -38.55 -12.26
CA ILE A 270 -26.25 -39.73 -12.58
C ILE A 270 -26.08 -40.60 -11.34
N LEU A 271 -25.80 -39.95 -10.19
CA LEU A 271 -25.63 -40.64 -8.92
C LEU A 271 -26.91 -41.30 -8.43
N ASN A 272 -28.06 -40.67 -8.61
CA ASN A 272 -29.35 -41.24 -8.28
C ASN A 272 -29.65 -42.50 -9.11
N LYS A 273 -29.14 -42.58 -10.35
CA LYS A 273 -29.23 -43.79 -11.19
C LYS A 273 -28.20 -44.85 -10.81
N LEU A 274 -27.01 -44.43 -10.33
CA LEU A 274 -25.94 -45.33 -9.88
C LEU A 274 -26.13 -45.80 -8.44
N GLY A 275 -26.85 -45.06 -7.62
CA GLY A 275 -27.09 -45.36 -6.20
C GLY A 275 -27.81 -46.68 -5.96
N THR A 276 -28.48 -47.24 -6.99
CA THR A 276 -29.02 -48.59 -6.98
C THR A 276 -28.00 -49.66 -7.35
N LEU A 277 -26.80 -49.28 -7.83
CA LEU A 277 -25.79 -50.18 -8.37
C LEU A 277 -24.51 -50.29 -7.53
N SER A 278 -24.19 -49.32 -6.67
CA SER A 278 -22.92 -49.35 -5.91
C SER A 278 -23.00 -48.61 -4.59
N SER A 279 -22.86 -49.35 -3.50
CA SER A 279 -22.73 -48.82 -2.14
C SER A 279 -21.37 -48.15 -1.88
N SER A 280 -20.42 -48.25 -2.79
CA SER A 280 -19.08 -47.65 -2.63
C SER A 280 -19.01 -46.20 -3.11
N LEU A 281 -19.93 -45.79 -4.00
CA LEU A 281 -20.00 -44.42 -4.52
C LEU A 281 -20.80 -43.46 -3.64
N ILE A 282 -21.65 -43.98 -2.79
CA ILE A 282 -22.52 -43.23 -1.90
C ILE A 282 -22.17 -43.60 -0.45
N ILE A 283 -22.06 -42.60 0.41
CA ILE A 283 -21.81 -42.81 1.83
C ILE A 283 -23.15 -43.03 2.53
N PRO A 284 -23.40 -44.23 3.11
CA PRO A 284 -24.68 -44.55 3.73
C PRO A 284 -25.00 -43.58 4.88
N GLY A 285 -26.22 -42.99 4.82
CA GLY A 285 -26.69 -42.09 5.89
C GLY A 285 -26.22 -40.67 5.81
N CYS A 286 -25.44 -40.29 4.80
CA CYS A 286 -25.07 -38.92 4.54
C CYS A 286 -25.94 -38.28 3.47
N ASN A 287 -26.60 -37.19 3.81
CA ASN A 287 -27.44 -36.42 2.89
C ASN A 287 -27.27 -34.94 3.21
N THR A 288 -26.82 -34.15 2.23
CA THR A 288 -26.64 -32.70 2.41
C THR A 288 -27.53 -31.99 1.37
N ASN A 289 -28.48 -31.21 1.87
CA ASN A 289 -29.46 -30.47 1.01
C ASN A 289 -30.26 -31.35 0.04
N GLY A 290 -30.61 -32.56 0.45
CA GLY A 290 -31.40 -33.48 -0.39
C GLY A 290 -30.59 -34.23 -1.46
N VAL A 291 -29.28 -34.09 -1.47
CA VAL A 291 -28.35 -34.82 -2.34
C VAL A 291 -27.54 -35.80 -1.51
N GLU A 292 -27.54 -37.08 -1.90
CA GLU A 292 -26.71 -38.08 -1.24
C GLU A 292 -25.21 -37.74 -1.37
N CYS A 293 -24.43 -37.97 -0.29
CA CYS A 293 -23.02 -37.66 -0.29
C CYS A 293 -22.22 -38.67 -1.11
N VAL A 294 -21.46 -38.18 -2.05
CA VAL A 294 -20.58 -38.98 -2.92
C VAL A 294 -19.30 -39.34 -2.19
N ASN A 295 -18.86 -40.57 -2.36
CA ASN A 295 -17.54 -41.01 -1.89
C ASN A 295 -16.45 -40.48 -2.83
N TRP A 296 -16.03 -39.25 -2.58
CA TRP A 296 -15.02 -38.57 -3.38
C TRP A 296 -13.66 -39.25 -3.32
N GLY A 297 -13.35 -39.97 -2.26
CA GLY A 297 -12.16 -40.81 -2.20
C GLY A 297 -12.11 -41.87 -3.29
N VAL A 298 -13.27 -42.38 -3.70
CA VAL A 298 -13.37 -43.32 -4.83
C VAL A 298 -13.26 -42.60 -6.17
N LEU A 299 -13.89 -41.43 -6.31
CA LEU A 299 -13.90 -40.68 -7.59
C LEU A 299 -12.59 -39.93 -7.86
N MET A 300 -11.97 -39.39 -6.83
CA MET A 300 -10.76 -38.55 -6.96
C MET A 300 -9.52 -39.28 -6.49
N GLY A 301 -9.65 -40.33 -5.69
CA GLY A 301 -8.55 -41.09 -5.13
C GLY A 301 -7.90 -41.97 -6.16
N ASN A 302 -6.57 -41.94 -6.17
CA ASN A 302 -5.85 -43.00 -6.79
C ASN A 302 -5.32 -43.98 -5.76
N VAL A 303 -5.49 -45.22 -6.11
CA VAL A 303 -5.04 -46.34 -5.31
C VAL A 303 -3.52 -46.55 -5.43
N ASP A 304 -2.91 -46.06 -6.51
CA ASP A 304 -1.51 -46.39 -6.89
C ASP A 304 -0.51 -45.22 -6.82
N GLY A 305 -0.79 -44.21 -6.01
CA GLY A 305 0.21 -43.18 -5.71
C GLY A 305 0.31 -42.01 -6.70
N GLU A 306 -0.52 -41.95 -7.74
CA GLU A 306 -0.63 -40.74 -8.56
C GLU A 306 -1.35 -39.63 -7.79
N LYS A 307 -0.94 -38.40 -8.02
CA LYS A 307 -1.52 -37.22 -7.35
C LYS A 307 -2.80 -36.78 -8.07
N THR A 308 -3.87 -36.63 -7.33
CA THR A 308 -5.09 -35.99 -7.82
C THR A 308 -4.94 -34.48 -7.65
N ASN A 309 -5.05 -33.76 -8.75
CA ASN A 309 -4.89 -32.32 -8.77
C ASN A 309 -6.26 -31.64 -8.81
N LEU A 310 -6.53 -30.81 -7.81
CA LEU A 310 -7.61 -29.83 -7.83
C LEU A 310 -7.02 -28.50 -8.26
N PHE A 311 -7.41 -28.03 -9.44
CA PHE A 311 -6.85 -26.80 -10.01
C PHE A 311 -7.81 -25.64 -9.76
N GLY A 312 -7.26 -24.50 -9.37
CA GLY A 312 -8.08 -23.30 -9.23
C GLY A 312 -7.32 -22.07 -8.80
N THR A 313 -7.98 -20.94 -8.91
CA THR A 313 -7.59 -19.75 -8.19
C THR A 313 -8.69 -19.29 -7.29
N SER A 314 -8.24 -18.78 -6.16
CA SER A 314 -9.10 -18.16 -5.19
C SER A 314 -9.03 -16.65 -5.34
N LYS A 315 -10.19 -15.99 -5.36
CA LYS A 315 -10.27 -14.52 -5.24
C LYS A 315 -10.29 -14.18 -3.75
N VAL A 316 -9.27 -13.47 -3.30
CA VAL A 316 -9.11 -13.08 -1.91
C VAL A 316 -9.27 -11.58 -1.77
N TYR A 317 -10.26 -11.15 -1.00
CA TYR A 317 -10.39 -9.77 -0.55
C TYR A 317 -9.63 -9.60 0.75
N GLN A 318 -8.62 -8.75 0.73
CA GLN A 318 -7.74 -8.57 1.86
C GLN A 318 -7.85 -7.16 2.42
N LYS A 319 -7.93 -7.08 3.75
CA LYS A 319 -7.82 -5.84 4.51
C LYS A 319 -6.66 -5.97 5.47
N SER A 320 -5.74 -5.02 5.39
CA SER A 320 -4.59 -4.96 6.28
C SER A 320 -4.53 -3.59 6.91
N GLU A 321 -4.33 -3.54 8.21
CA GLU A 321 -4.12 -2.30 8.94
C GLU A 321 -3.04 -2.48 10.00
N GLY A 322 -2.30 -1.42 10.28
CA GLY A 322 -1.28 -1.43 11.31
C GLY A 322 -0.93 -0.03 11.77
N LYS A 323 -0.36 0.07 12.95
CA LYS A 323 0.08 1.33 13.56
C LYS A 323 1.32 1.11 14.42
N ASP A 324 2.14 2.17 14.52
CA ASP A 324 3.33 2.16 15.36
C ASP A 324 3.73 3.58 15.78
N LEU A 325 4.47 3.68 16.88
CA LEU A 325 5.09 4.89 17.38
C LEU A 325 6.61 4.70 17.38
N SER A 326 7.31 5.52 16.61
CA SER A 326 8.75 5.42 16.48
C SER A 326 9.43 6.79 16.63
N THR A 327 10.75 6.80 16.75
CA THR A 327 11.50 8.01 17.01
C THR A 327 12.69 8.16 16.09
N GLY A 328 13.09 9.41 15.90
CA GLY A 328 14.29 9.79 15.17
C GLY A 328 14.82 11.12 15.68
N PHE A 329 15.76 11.68 14.95
CA PHE A 329 16.31 12.97 15.28
C PHE A 329 16.57 13.82 14.03
N ARG A 330 16.65 15.13 14.25
CA ARG A 330 17.03 16.13 13.25
C ARG A 330 18.23 16.90 13.80
N LEU A 331 19.30 16.97 13.01
CA LEU A 331 20.47 17.79 13.30
C LEU A 331 20.53 18.93 12.30
N SER A 332 20.95 20.08 12.75
CA SER A 332 21.16 21.20 11.86
C SER A 332 22.31 22.09 12.33
N ALA A 333 22.95 22.73 11.35
CA ALA A 333 23.94 23.77 11.61
C ALA A 333 23.77 24.89 10.60
N SER A 334 23.93 26.12 11.03
CA SER A 334 23.83 27.32 10.21
C SER A 334 24.96 28.29 10.50
N LEU A 335 25.57 28.79 9.43
CA LEU A 335 26.68 29.72 9.48
C LEU A 335 26.33 30.99 8.69
N ARG A 336 26.30 32.12 9.34
CA ARG A 336 26.25 33.43 8.68
C ARG A 336 27.62 33.72 8.11
N VAL A 337 27.80 33.43 6.81
CA VAL A 337 29.09 33.60 6.11
C VAL A 337 29.39 35.09 5.92
N PHE A 338 28.37 35.86 5.55
CA PHE A 338 28.39 37.32 5.44
C PHE A 338 27.22 37.88 6.23
N ASP A 339 27.15 39.17 6.44
CA ASP A 339 26.07 39.83 7.18
C ASP A 339 24.67 39.60 6.53
N ASN A 340 24.67 39.27 5.25
CA ASN A 340 23.51 39.04 4.43
C ASN A 340 23.50 37.65 3.76
N GLY A 341 24.42 36.76 4.14
CA GLY A 341 24.54 35.40 3.58
C GLY A 341 24.48 34.30 4.64
N MET A 342 23.66 33.31 4.47
CA MET A 342 23.47 32.16 5.36
C MET A 342 23.69 30.85 4.64
N LEU A 343 24.62 30.04 5.17
CA LEU A 343 24.82 28.64 4.75
C LEU A 343 24.25 27.73 5.83
N SER A 344 23.50 26.70 5.42
CA SER A 344 22.88 25.76 6.35
C SER A 344 22.97 24.33 5.86
N VAL A 345 23.07 23.40 6.81
CA VAL A 345 22.95 21.97 6.61
C VAL A 345 21.93 21.39 7.59
N VAL A 346 21.05 20.52 7.09
CA VAL A 346 20.06 19.81 7.89
C VAL A 346 20.12 18.32 7.54
N TYR A 347 20.18 17.51 8.58
CA TYR A 347 20.14 16.06 8.47
C TYR A 347 18.96 15.52 9.27
N ASN A 348 18.13 14.70 8.63
CA ASN A 348 17.06 13.94 9.27
C ASN A 348 17.46 12.46 9.31
N SER A 349 17.47 11.87 10.50
CA SER A 349 17.72 10.43 10.65
C SER A 349 16.60 9.60 10.00
N PRO A 350 16.91 8.37 9.56
CA PRO A 350 15.85 7.42 9.21
C PRO A 350 14.97 7.13 10.43
N VAL A 351 13.71 6.79 10.19
CA VAL A 351 12.78 6.34 11.24
C VAL A 351 12.19 5.01 10.81
N LYS A 352 12.36 3.99 11.64
CA LYS A 352 11.84 2.64 11.39
C LYS A 352 10.53 2.47 12.12
N PHE A 353 9.57 1.91 11.44
CA PHE A 353 8.28 1.51 11.98
C PHE A 353 8.11 0.01 11.83
N ASP A 354 7.65 -0.62 12.90
CA ASP A 354 7.21 -2.01 12.95
C ASP A 354 5.73 -2.00 13.33
N MET A 355 4.88 -1.64 12.36
CA MET A 355 3.45 -1.44 12.58
C MET A 355 2.79 -2.78 12.87
N ALA A 356 2.40 -2.99 14.12
CA ALA A 356 1.59 -4.12 14.53
C ALA A 356 0.13 -3.89 14.14
N GLY A 357 -0.48 -4.93 13.60
CA GLY A 357 -1.85 -4.85 13.12
C GLY A 357 -2.48 -6.21 12.87
N LYS A 358 -3.53 -6.19 12.06
CA LYS A 358 -4.26 -7.38 11.66
C LYS A 358 -4.46 -7.41 10.15
N VAL A 359 -4.50 -8.61 9.60
CA VAL A 359 -4.99 -8.89 8.26
C VAL A 359 -6.26 -9.70 8.36
N GLU A 360 -7.28 -9.28 7.62
CA GLU A 360 -8.51 -10.01 7.36
C GLU A 360 -8.55 -10.35 5.89
N ALA A 361 -8.55 -11.63 5.56
CA ALA A 361 -8.60 -12.10 4.19
C ALA A 361 -9.90 -12.88 3.98
N LEU A 362 -10.79 -12.33 3.17
CA LEU A 362 -12.03 -12.99 2.77
C LEU A 362 -11.79 -13.72 1.46
N THR A 363 -11.69 -15.03 1.53
CA THR A 363 -11.50 -15.89 0.36
C THR A 363 -12.85 -16.35 -0.18
N TYR A 364 -13.10 -16.07 -1.44
CA TYR A 364 -14.29 -16.56 -2.12
C TYR A 364 -14.01 -17.93 -2.73
N VAL A 365 -14.38 -18.97 -1.99
CA VAL A 365 -14.17 -20.35 -2.44
C VAL A 365 -15.29 -20.82 -3.37
N GLY A 366 -16.46 -20.22 -3.25
CA GLY A 366 -17.65 -20.58 -4.05
C GLY A 366 -18.38 -21.83 -3.55
N GLY A 367 -19.49 -22.14 -4.19
CA GLY A 367 -20.34 -23.30 -3.83
C GLY A 367 -20.88 -23.21 -2.40
N ALA A 368 -21.14 -24.35 -1.78
CA ALA A 368 -21.69 -24.44 -0.44
C ALA A 368 -20.70 -24.02 0.68
N MET A 369 -19.41 -23.91 0.38
CA MET A 369 -18.43 -23.38 1.32
C MET A 369 -18.50 -21.87 1.49
N GLY A 370 -19.04 -21.16 0.50
CA GLY A 370 -19.17 -19.71 0.55
C GLY A 370 -17.83 -19.00 0.74
N ASN A 371 -17.82 -18.05 1.65
CA ASN A 371 -16.65 -17.25 1.96
C ASN A 371 -15.95 -17.78 3.22
N VAL A 372 -14.63 -17.82 3.19
CA VAL A 372 -13.77 -18.10 4.36
C VAL A 372 -13.10 -16.80 4.79
N LEU A 373 -13.37 -16.37 6.01
CA LEU A 373 -12.67 -15.26 6.63
C LEU A 373 -11.47 -15.80 7.42
N THR A 374 -10.29 -15.41 7.00
CA THR A 374 -9.03 -15.66 7.71
C THR A 374 -8.61 -14.38 8.41
N THR A 375 -8.34 -14.48 9.73
CA THR A 375 -7.80 -13.36 10.49
C THR A 375 -6.46 -13.76 11.08
N ALA A 376 -5.43 -12.96 10.85
CA ALA A 376 -4.10 -13.17 11.38
C ALA A 376 -3.52 -11.87 11.94
N ASN A 377 -2.59 -11.98 12.87
CA ASN A 377 -1.76 -10.85 13.25
C ASN A 377 -0.82 -10.50 12.09
N LEU A 378 -0.48 -9.22 12.00
CA LEU A 378 0.31 -8.69 10.91
C LEU A 378 1.38 -7.76 11.46
N ASN A 379 2.59 -7.86 10.93
CA ASN A 379 3.63 -6.85 11.14
C ASN A 379 4.00 -6.22 9.79
N ILE A 380 3.97 -4.88 9.74
CA ILE A 380 4.36 -4.10 8.56
C ILE A 380 5.59 -3.28 8.91
N ALA A 381 6.74 -3.70 8.42
CA ALA A 381 7.99 -2.98 8.59
C ALA A 381 8.14 -1.93 7.49
N VAL A 382 8.17 -0.66 7.89
CA VAL A 382 8.36 0.50 6.99
C VAL A 382 9.48 1.37 7.54
N GLN A 383 10.32 1.90 6.68
CA GLN A 383 11.36 2.84 7.09
C GLN A 383 11.26 4.15 6.30
N MET A 384 11.13 5.27 7.02
CA MET A 384 11.33 6.59 6.43
C MET A 384 12.81 6.80 6.10
N PRO A 385 13.13 7.38 4.95
CA PRO A 385 14.51 7.57 4.53
C PRO A 385 15.22 8.61 5.38
N GLU A 386 16.53 8.53 5.43
CA GLU A 386 17.36 9.64 5.87
C GLU A 386 17.40 10.72 4.78
N ILE A 387 17.55 11.97 5.22
CA ILE A 387 17.54 13.13 4.33
C ILE A 387 18.70 14.06 4.72
N LEU A 388 19.44 14.50 3.72
CA LEU A 388 20.46 15.54 3.86
C LEU A 388 20.09 16.73 2.97
N ALA A 389 19.94 17.90 3.56
CA ALA A 389 19.70 19.15 2.86
C ALA A 389 20.86 20.13 3.06
N LEU A 390 21.31 20.74 1.97
CA LEU A 390 22.28 21.83 1.94
C LEU A 390 21.59 23.05 1.35
N ALA A 391 21.74 24.21 1.97
CA ALA A 391 21.09 25.42 1.52
C ALA A 391 21.97 26.65 1.69
N TYR A 392 21.84 27.57 0.74
CA TYR A 392 22.44 28.90 0.82
C TYR A 392 21.39 29.96 0.53
N ALA A 393 21.27 30.93 1.43
CA ALA A 393 20.38 32.07 1.27
C ALA A 393 21.18 33.36 1.27
N GLN A 394 20.95 34.21 0.26
CA GLN A 394 21.57 35.52 0.11
C GLN A 394 20.50 36.61 0.15
N GLU A 395 20.67 37.59 1.03
CA GLU A 395 19.87 38.80 1.04
C GLU A 395 20.57 39.89 0.21
N VAL A 396 19.82 40.51 -0.69
CA VAL A 396 20.29 41.60 -1.58
C VAL A 396 19.34 42.80 -1.50
N PHE A 397 19.72 43.92 -2.12
CA PHE A 397 18.94 45.17 -2.11
C PHE A 397 18.52 45.61 -0.71
N ASP A 398 19.51 45.88 0.14
CA ASP A 398 19.30 46.26 1.54
C ASP A 398 18.42 45.26 2.31
N LYS A 399 18.65 43.98 2.07
CA LYS A 399 17.92 42.85 2.69
C LYS A 399 16.44 42.77 2.29
N ARG A 400 16.03 43.49 1.24
CA ARG A 400 14.64 43.44 0.74
C ARG A 400 14.31 42.19 -0.06
N LEU A 401 15.30 41.61 -0.71
CA LEU A 401 15.12 40.38 -1.48
C LEU A 401 16.05 39.29 -0.95
N ARG A 402 15.48 38.17 -0.56
CA ARG A 402 16.22 36.95 -0.24
C ARG A 402 16.09 35.98 -1.41
N ILE A 403 17.23 35.46 -1.86
CA ILE A 403 17.33 34.39 -2.85
C ILE A 403 17.89 33.18 -2.13
N GLU A 404 17.24 32.05 -2.21
CA GLU A 404 17.66 30.82 -1.55
C GLU A 404 17.70 29.65 -2.51
N GLY A 405 18.85 28.95 -2.55
CA GLY A 405 19.02 27.68 -3.23
C GLY A 405 19.08 26.53 -2.23
N VAL A 406 18.40 25.45 -2.48
CA VAL A 406 18.40 24.24 -1.67
C VAL A 406 18.69 23.02 -2.55
N TYR A 407 19.65 22.23 -2.11
CA TYR A 407 19.88 20.88 -2.59
C TYR A 407 19.50 19.89 -1.50
N GLU A 408 18.67 18.92 -1.83
CA GLU A 408 18.27 17.85 -0.91
C GLU A 408 18.53 16.49 -1.55
N ARG A 409 19.17 15.61 -0.78
CA ARG A 409 19.32 14.20 -1.12
C ARG A 409 18.53 13.35 -0.14
N THR A 410 17.65 12.53 -0.68
CA THR A 410 16.86 11.53 0.07
C THR A 410 17.36 10.14 -0.24
N PHE A 411 17.74 9.38 0.79
CA PHE A 411 18.39 8.07 0.66
C PHE A 411 17.35 6.95 0.75
N TRP A 412 16.46 6.87 -0.23
CA TRP A 412 15.42 5.86 -0.29
C TRP A 412 15.96 4.43 -0.42
N SER A 413 17.06 4.23 -1.14
CA SER A 413 17.64 2.91 -1.38
C SER A 413 18.15 2.22 -0.12
N ARG A 414 18.48 2.99 0.93
CA ARG A 414 19.10 2.46 2.15
C ARG A 414 18.11 1.83 3.12
N GLY A 415 16.85 2.16 3.03
CA GLY A 415 15.94 1.77 4.07
C GLY A 415 14.49 1.53 3.69
N TRP A 416 14.07 2.02 2.54
CA TRP A 416 12.69 1.81 2.14
C TRP A 416 12.44 0.33 1.85
N LYS A 417 11.83 -0.32 2.82
CA LYS A 417 11.32 -1.68 2.71
C LYS A 417 9.89 -1.66 3.22
N PHE A 418 8.98 -2.11 2.40
CA PHE A 418 7.61 -2.35 2.80
C PHE A 418 7.43 -3.86 2.93
N ASN A 419 7.79 -4.38 4.10
CA ASN A 419 7.68 -5.81 4.37
C ASN A 419 6.41 -6.07 5.18
N VAL A 420 5.52 -6.85 4.62
CA VAL A 420 4.30 -7.32 5.27
C VAL A 420 4.51 -8.76 5.70
N THR A 421 4.47 -9.03 6.98
CA THR A 421 4.70 -10.36 7.55
C THR A 421 3.49 -10.76 8.39
N PRO A 422 2.58 -11.56 7.83
CA PRO A 422 1.46 -12.09 8.59
C PRO A 422 1.86 -13.33 9.40
N ASP A 423 1.27 -13.47 10.58
CA ASP A 423 1.42 -14.64 11.44
C ASP A 423 0.31 -15.66 11.14
N PHE A 424 0.55 -16.48 10.14
CA PHE A 424 -0.44 -17.50 9.74
C PHE A 424 -0.42 -18.77 10.56
N GLU A 425 0.59 -19.00 11.38
CA GLU A 425 0.62 -20.14 12.29
C GLU A 425 -0.49 -20.03 13.35
N ASN A 426 -0.78 -18.77 13.77
CA ASN A 426 -1.80 -18.45 14.73
C ASN A 426 -3.09 -17.88 14.11
N ALA A 427 -3.28 -18.01 12.81
CA ALA A 427 -4.46 -17.51 12.13
C ALA A 427 -5.74 -18.24 12.55
N THR A 428 -6.85 -17.50 12.55
CA THR A 428 -8.20 -18.05 12.72
C THR A 428 -8.92 -18.09 11.39
N TYR A 429 -9.69 -19.15 11.18
CA TYR A 429 -10.46 -19.38 9.96
C TYR A 429 -11.94 -19.52 10.33
N THR A 430 -12.78 -18.60 9.87
CA THR A 430 -14.22 -18.55 10.17
C THR A 430 -15.04 -18.48 8.88
N GLY A 431 -16.30 -18.84 8.96
CA GLY A 431 -17.23 -18.71 7.83
C GLY A 431 -17.57 -20.00 7.10
N LEU A 432 -16.97 -21.08 7.47
CA LEU A 432 -17.39 -22.41 7.05
C LEU A 432 -18.56 -22.82 7.93
N SER A 433 -19.78 -22.46 7.54
CA SER A 433 -21.03 -22.65 8.29
C SER A 433 -21.10 -24.05 8.94
N GLY A 434 -20.56 -24.21 10.14
CA GLY A 434 -20.63 -25.43 10.95
C GLY A 434 -19.82 -26.62 10.45
N LEU A 435 -19.09 -26.49 9.35
CA LEU A 435 -18.19 -27.54 8.90
C LEU A 435 -16.91 -27.50 9.72
N VAL A 436 -16.72 -28.55 10.41
CA VAL A 436 -15.60 -28.90 11.28
C VAL A 436 -14.30 -28.45 10.64
N ALA A 437 -13.55 -27.83 11.47
CA ALA A 437 -12.14 -27.58 11.36
C ALA A 437 -11.53 -28.09 10.04
N LEU A 438 -11.48 -27.25 9.01
CA LEU A 438 -10.69 -27.55 7.82
C LEU A 438 -9.26 -27.99 8.17
N LYS A 439 -8.79 -27.63 9.35
CA LYS A 439 -7.53 -28.11 9.94
C LYS A 439 -7.45 -29.62 10.09
N ASP A 440 -8.58 -30.30 10.23
CA ASP A 440 -8.62 -31.77 10.36
C ASP A 440 -8.57 -32.46 9.00
N VAL A 441 -8.90 -31.73 7.93
CA VAL A 441 -8.95 -32.24 6.56
C VAL A 441 -7.73 -31.80 5.75
N PHE A 442 -7.29 -30.58 5.93
CA PHE A 442 -6.20 -29.98 5.17
C PHE A 442 -5.03 -29.58 6.09
N SER A 443 -3.82 -29.76 5.63
CA SER A 443 -2.64 -29.23 6.32
C SER A 443 -2.69 -27.71 6.41
N SER A 444 -2.04 -27.13 7.40
CA SER A 444 -1.92 -25.67 7.51
C SER A 444 -1.32 -25.03 6.26
N GLU A 445 -0.42 -25.74 5.58
CA GLU A 445 0.19 -25.27 4.34
C GLU A 445 -0.82 -25.24 3.19
N THR A 446 -1.62 -26.28 3.04
CA THR A 446 -2.70 -26.35 2.06
C THR A 446 -3.76 -25.28 2.31
N LEU A 447 -4.13 -25.05 3.57
CA LEU A 447 -5.05 -23.99 3.95
C LEU A 447 -4.49 -22.60 3.62
N LYS A 448 -3.21 -22.37 3.88
CA LYS A 448 -2.52 -21.12 3.50
C LYS A 448 -2.59 -20.90 1.99
N GLN A 449 -2.35 -21.93 1.20
CA GLN A 449 -2.44 -21.86 -0.26
C GLN A 449 -3.88 -21.61 -0.73
N MET A 450 -4.87 -22.31 -0.18
CA MET A 450 -6.29 -22.16 -0.53
C MET A 450 -6.85 -20.77 -0.26
N VAL A 451 -6.46 -20.17 0.87
CA VAL A 451 -6.91 -18.83 1.24
C VAL A 451 -6.04 -17.72 0.64
N GLY A 452 -5.06 -18.07 -0.17
CA GLY A 452 -4.27 -17.11 -0.91
C GLY A 452 -3.32 -16.26 -0.10
N ILE A 453 -3.00 -16.74 1.07
CA ILE A 453 -2.18 -16.04 2.05
C ILE A 453 -0.69 -16.16 1.72
N ALA A 454 -0.31 -17.09 0.84
CA ALA A 454 1.09 -17.41 0.60
C ALA A 454 1.87 -16.35 -0.21
N ASP A 455 1.20 -15.48 -0.95
CA ASP A 455 1.90 -14.53 -1.82
C ASP A 455 1.54 -13.06 -1.56
N PHE A 456 2.01 -12.54 -0.42
CA PHE A 456 2.12 -11.09 -0.21
C PHE A 456 3.20 -10.44 -1.09
N GLY A 457 3.81 -11.19 -2.00
CA GLY A 457 4.93 -10.76 -2.80
C GLY A 457 4.69 -9.47 -3.59
N VAL A 458 3.46 -9.23 -4.04
CA VAL A 458 3.08 -7.96 -4.70
C VAL A 458 3.07 -6.82 -3.70
N VAL A 459 2.55 -7.03 -2.50
CA VAL A 459 2.47 -6.00 -1.43
C VAL A 459 3.84 -5.80 -0.78
N SER A 460 4.59 -6.86 -0.53
CA SER A 460 5.93 -6.78 0.04
C SER A 460 6.93 -6.08 -0.87
N ASN A 461 6.66 -6.01 -2.16
CA ASN A 461 7.52 -5.39 -3.16
C ASN A 461 7.12 -3.95 -3.55
N MET A 462 6.09 -3.36 -2.95
CA MET A 462 5.64 -1.99 -3.29
C MET A 462 6.73 -0.91 -3.11
N GLY A 463 7.72 -1.16 -2.28
CA GLY A 463 8.90 -0.30 -2.12
C GLY A 463 10.17 -0.85 -2.75
N ALA A 464 10.14 -2.00 -3.43
CA ALA A 464 11.34 -2.60 -3.98
C ALA A 464 11.87 -1.83 -5.18
N GLY A 465 13.19 -1.57 -5.19
CA GLY A 465 13.87 -0.86 -6.28
C GLY A 465 13.76 0.67 -6.20
N TRP A 466 13.28 1.23 -5.09
CA TRP A 466 13.34 2.67 -4.89
C TRP A 466 14.79 3.15 -4.85
N ARG A 467 15.06 4.24 -5.58
CA ARG A 467 16.39 4.84 -5.75
C ARG A 467 16.52 6.12 -4.94
N ASP A 468 17.75 6.46 -4.59
CA ASP A 468 18.04 7.77 -3.98
C ASP A 468 17.66 8.89 -4.94
N THR A 469 17.09 9.95 -4.39
CA THR A 469 16.64 11.10 -5.16
C THR A 469 17.42 12.37 -4.81
N ASN A 470 17.56 13.23 -5.82
CA ASN A 470 18.10 14.57 -5.68
C ASN A 470 17.00 15.58 -6.02
N THR A 471 16.83 16.56 -5.17
CA THR A 471 15.86 17.64 -5.34
C THR A 471 16.59 18.96 -5.33
N PHE A 472 16.25 19.85 -6.26
CA PHE A 472 16.81 21.20 -6.39
C PHE A 472 15.68 22.21 -6.28
N ARG A 473 15.85 23.22 -5.42
CA ARG A 473 14.85 24.23 -5.16
C ARG A 473 15.44 25.62 -5.23
N LEU A 474 14.69 26.57 -5.76
CA LEU A 474 15.03 28.00 -5.78
C LEU A 474 13.83 28.80 -5.27
N GLY A 475 14.07 29.59 -4.24
CA GLY A 475 13.08 30.44 -3.61
C GLY A 475 13.47 31.92 -3.62
N LEU A 476 12.47 32.76 -3.79
CA LEU A 476 12.58 34.22 -3.74
C LEU A 476 11.63 34.75 -2.67
N THR A 477 12.13 35.58 -1.76
CA THR A 477 11.31 36.26 -0.75
C THR A 477 11.56 37.75 -0.79
N TYR A 478 10.57 38.51 -1.24
CA TYR A 478 10.59 39.97 -1.16
C TYR A 478 10.03 40.43 0.18
N LYS A 479 10.76 41.29 0.87
CA LYS A 479 10.46 41.79 2.20
C LYS A 479 10.11 43.27 2.17
N SER A 480 8.99 43.62 2.73
CA SER A 480 8.56 44.98 3.00
C SER A 480 8.29 45.12 4.49
N LYS A 481 7.97 46.31 4.98
CA LYS A 481 7.78 46.58 6.42
C LYS A 481 6.78 45.60 7.06
N ASN A 482 5.64 45.38 6.42
CA ASN A 482 4.54 44.57 6.99
C ASN A 482 4.14 43.42 6.06
N MET A 483 4.91 43.13 5.02
CA MET A 483 4.52 42.14 4.01
C MET A 483 5.74 41.32 3.56
N ARG A 484 5.49 40.05 3.27
CA ARG A 484 6.41 39.13 2.58
C ARG A 484 5.68 38.60 1.35
N LEU A 485 6.32 38.71 0.19
CA LEU A 485 5.89 38.05 -1.04
C LEU A 485 6.91 36.99 -1.38
N MET A 486 6.44 35.82 -1.73
CA MET A 486 7.25 34.63 -1.97
C MET A 486 6.89 34.00 -3.31
N ALA A 487 7.92 33.52 -4.00
CA ALA A 487 7.78 32.75 -5.24
C ALA A 487 8.89 31.72 -5.34
N SER A 488 8.65 30.62 -6.01
CA SER A 488 9.62 29.54 -6.10
C SER A 488 9.44 28.64 -7.30
N THR A 489 10.51 27.89 -7.56
CA THR A 489 10.47 26.72 -8.45
C THR A 489 11.33 25.61 -7.89
N ALA A 490 10.99 24.37 -8.19
CA ALA A 490 11.76 23.19 -7.80
C ALA A 490 11.70 22.09 -8.86
N TYR A 491 12.73 21.26 -8.89
CA TYR A 491 12.75 19.98 -9.57
C TYR A 491 12.88 18.87 -8.54
N ASP A 492 12.02 17.88 -8.62
CA ASP A 492 11.92 16.79 -7.67
C ASP A 492 11.95 15.44 -8.40
N ALA A 493 12.97 14.65 -8.14
CA ALA A 493 13.14 13.35 -8.77
C ALA A 493 12.33 12.28 -8.05
N ALA A 494 11.71 11.39 -8.82
CA ALA A 494 10.94 10.27 -8.29
C ALA A 494 11.82 9.12 -7.80
N PRO A 495 11.54 8.55 -6.63
CA PRO A 495 12.26 7.37 -6.14
C PRO A 495 11.77 6.07 -6.76
N SER A 496 10.50 5.96 -7.12
CA SER A 496 9.90 4.68 -7.53
C SER A 496 10.36 4.23 -8.92
N PRO A 497 10.60 2.91 -9.12
CA PRO A 497 10.87 2.37 -10.44
C PRO A 497 9.63 2.45 -11.31
N GLN A 498 9.81 2.69 -12.60
CA GLN A 498 8.72 2.83 -13.57
C GLN A 498 8.24 1.50 -14.15
N ASP A 499 8.96 0.42 -13.88
CA ASP A 499 8.74 -0.94 -14.41
C ASP A 499 8.10 -1.90 -13.41
N LYS A 500 7.73 -1.42 -12.21
CA LYS A 500 7.16 -2.25 -11.14
C LYS A 500 5.85 -1.69 -10.63
N VAL A 501 4.94 -2.61 -10.34
CA VAL A 501 3.68 -2.29 -9.65
C VAL A 501 3.98 -1.84 -8.22
N GLY A 502 3.41 -0.73 -7.78
CA GLY A 502 3.62 -0.18 -6.45
C GLY A 502 2.99 1.20 -6.29
N ILE A 503 3.55 2.01 -5.41
CA ILE A 503 3.19 3.43 -5.30
C ILE A 503 3.81 4.14 -6.51
N PRO A 504 3.03 4.53 -7.52
CA PRO A 504 3.57 5.16 -8.71
C PRO A 504 4.04 6.57 -8.39
N ASP A 505 5.17 6.96 -8.96
CA ASP A 505 5.71 8.30 -8.85
C ASP A 505 6.49 8.67 -10.11
N SER A 506 6.56 9.95 -10.44
CA SER A 506 7.35 10.47 -11.55
C SER A 506 8.03 11.77 -11.19
N ASP A 507 9.10 12.08 -11.92
CA ASP A 507 9.79 13.36 -11.76
C ASP A 507 8.82 14.52 -11.93
N GLY A 508 8.98 15.55 -11.10
CA GLY A 508 8.07 16.69 -11.06
C GLY A 508 8.78 18.03 -11.04
N TYR A 509 8.15 19.01 -11.66
CA TYR A 509 8.49 20.42 -11.53
C TYR A 509 7.46 21.09 -10.65
N MET A 510 7.92 21.90 -9.70
CA MET A 510 7.06 22.63 -8.78
C MET A 510 7.18 24.11 -9.01
N VAL A 511 6.07 24.82 -8.84
CA VAL A 511 6.04 26.27 -8.69
C VAL A 511 5.21 26.63 -7.47
N GLY A 512 5.65 27.62 -6.73
CA GLY A 512 4.98 28.10 -5.53
C GLY A 512 4.91 29.60 -5.49
N ALA A 513 3.86 30.12 -4.86
CA ALA A 513 3.72 31.53 -4.55
C ALA A 513 2.94 31.74 -3.27
N GLY A 514 3.19 32.86 -2.57
CA GLY A 514 2.46 33.20 -1.36
C GLY A 514 2.73 34.58 -0.84
N ALA A 515 1.90 34.98 0.09
CA ALA A 515 2.02 36.26 0.79
C ALA A 515 1.77 36.08 2.29
N LYS A 516 2.53 36.81 3.10
CA LYS A 516 2.37 36.88 4.55
C LYS A 516 2.36 38.34 4.99
N PHE A 517 1.39 38.70 5.79
CA PHE A 517 1.20 40.06 6.27
C PHE A 517 1.32 40.08 7.79
N ASN A 518 1.94 41.12 8.32
CA ASN A 518 2.00 41.40 9.74
C ASN A 518 1.13 42.58 10.14
N LEU A 519 0.33 42.39 11.16
CA LEU A 519 -0.47 43.42 11.78
C LEU A 519 -0.37 43.30 13.31
N ARG A 520 0.35 44.25 13.96
CA ARG A 520 0.46 44.35 15.42
C ARG A 520 0.85 43.02 16.12
N GLY A 521 1.80 42.30 15.56
CA GLY A 521 2.28 41.03 16.10
C GLY A 521 1.50 39.78 15.64
N PHE A 522 0.39 39.95 14.93
CA PHE A 522 -0.29 38.86 14.24
C PHE A 522 0.23 38.74 12.81
N ASP A 523 0.50 37.53 12.39
CA ASP A 523 0.89 37.19 11.02
C ASP A 523 -0.23 36.41 10.34
N PHE A 524 -0.65 36.85 9.17
CA PHE A 524 -1.67 36.18 8.34
C PHE A 524 -1.05 35.87 6.99
N GLY A 525 -1.33 34.71 6.46
CA GLY A 525 -0.79 34.37 5.15
C GLY A 525 -1.61 33.37 4.37
N LEU A 526 -1.42 33.42 3.05
CA LEU A 526 -1.94 32.47 2.09
C LEU A 526 -0.82 32.08 1.11
N ALA A 527 -0.75 30.81 0.78
CA ALA A 527 0.21 30.28 -0.18
C ALA A 527 -0.42 29.19 -1.02
N GLY A 528 0.14 28.97 -2.20
CA GLY A 528 -0.18 27.85 -3.05
C GLY A 528 1.06 27.31 -3.72
N SER A 529 1.11 26.00 -3.92
CA SER A 529 2.08 25.33 -4.74
C SER A 529 1.40 24.38 -5.71
N TRP A 530 2.01 24.24 -6.87
CA TRP A 530 1.56 23.33 -7.90
C TRP A 530 2.73 22.51 -8.41
N THR A 531 2.58 21.19 -8.42
CA THR A 531 3.57 20.24 -8.92
C THR A 531 3.11 19.68 -10.26
N PHE A 532 3.88 19.89 -11.31
CA PHE A 532 3.69 19.30 -12.63
C PHE A 532 4.46 17.99 -12.69
N LYS A 533 3.81 16.90 -13.05
CA LYS A 533 4.43 15.59 -13.18
C LYS A 533 4.67 15.22 -14.63
N GLN A 534 5.76 14.50 -14.86
CA GLN A 534 6.03 13.87 -16.15
C GLN A 534 5.12 12.66 -16.34
N SER A 535 4.72 12.35 -17.57
CA SER A 535 3.99 11.12 -17.87
C SER A 535 4.89 9.91 -17.66
N MET A 536 4.35 8.86 -17.02
CA MET A 536 5.02 7.58 -16.89
C MET A 536 4.85 6.77 -18.18
N SER A 537 5.90 6.06 -18.59
CA SER A 537 5.93 5.32 -19.87
C SER A 537 5.98 3.79 -19.70
N SER A 538 5.72 3.26 -18.50
CA SER A 538 5.83 1.84 -18.19
C SER A 538 4.47 1.17 -17.92
N LEU A 539 4.40 0.16 -17.06
CA LEU A 539 3.19 -0.60 -16.71
C LEU A 539 1.93 0.24 -16.47
N TYR A 540 2.12 1.50 -16.09
CA TYR A 540 1.05 2.48 -15.92
C TYR A 540 1.07 3.44 -17.12
N HIS A 541 0.28 3.15 -18.14
CA HIS A 541 0.02 4.08 -19.24
C HIS A 541 -1.03 5.08 -18.78
N SER A 542 -0.63 6.09 -18.03
CA SER A 542 -1.51 7.22 -17.78
C SER A 542 -1.25 8.32 -18.80
N GLY A 543 -2.28 8.91 -19.32
CA GLY A 543 -2.19 10.13 -20.11
C GLY A 543 -1.79 11.33 -19.26
N GLY A 544 -0.53 11.39 -18.82
CA GLY A 544 0.04 12.47 -18.03
C GLY A 544 -0.43 12.46 -16.56
N LEU A 545 0.52 12.40 -15.66
CA LEU A 545 0.26 12.65 -14.25
C LEU A 545 0.05 14.15 -14.06
N GLY A 546 -1.16 14.57 -13.75
CA GLY A 546 -1.49 15.97 -13.50
C GLY A 546 -0.84 16.52 -12.24
N GLY A 547 -1.15 17.79 -11.90
CA GLY A 547 -0.47 18.49 -10.83
C GLY A 547 -1.08 18.23 -9.44
N LEU A 548 -0.24 18.05 -8.44
CA LEU A 548 -0.61 18.17 -7.04
C LEU A 548 -0.77 19.64 -6.69
N PHE A 549 -1.88 20.01 -6.07
CA PHE A 549 -2.13 21.36 -5.57
C PHE A 549 -2.12 21.36 -4.06
N ILE A 550 -1.35 22.26 -3.45
CA ILE A 550 -1.36 22.52 -2.02
C ILE A 550 -1.67 24.00 -1.80
N TYR A 551 -2.73 24.26 -1.06
CA TYR A 551 -3.10 25.59 -0.59
C TYR A 551 -2.91 25.63 0.92
N THR A 552 -2.20 26.63 1.43
CA THR A 552 -1.93 26.78 2.86
C THR A 552 -2.35 28.16 3.33
N ALA A 553 -3.15 28.18 4.39
CA ALA A 553 -3.43 29.37 5.16
C ALA A 553 -2.72 29.28 6.52
N SER A 554 -2.20 30.41 7.03
CA SER A 554 -1.60 30.45 8.36
C SER A 554 -2.01 31.66 9.17
N LEU A 555 -2.02 31.47 10.50
CA LEU A 555 -2.21 32.48 11.51
C LEU A 555 -1.09 32.33 12.54
N GLY A 556 -0.31 33.38 12.74
CA GLY A 556 0.77 33.44 13.71
C GLY A 556 0.58 34.57 14.72
N TYR A 557 1.18 34.42 15.90
CA TYR A 557 1.26 35.45 16.93
C TYR A 557 2.65 35.50 17.56
N ARG A 558 3.12 36.72 17.81
CA ARG A 558 4.45 37.01 18.39
C ARG A 558 4.32 37.88 19.60
N TRP A 559 5.02 37.51 20.71
CA TRP A 559 5.01 38.21 21.99
C TRP A 559 6.38 38.33 22.65
#